data_aa733b47124d6ad3d8158aa80ab1e74c
#
_entry.id   aa733b47124d6ad3d8158aa80ab1e74c
#
_cell.length_a   1.000
_cell.length_b   1.000
_cell.length_c   1.000
_cell.angle_alpha   90.00
_cell.angle_beta   90.00
_cell.angle_gamma   90.00
#
_symmetry.space_group_name_H-M   'P 1'
#
loop_
_entity.id
_entity.type
_entity.pdbx_description
1 polymer ?
#
loop_
_entity_poly.entity_id
_entity_poly.type
_entity_poly.pdbx_seq_one_letter_code
_entity_poly.pdbx_strand_id
1 'polypeptide(L)' 'MSEAHFETFVDAVASNSASVDDIELWIEKWHIAELDTRDLPKFLGFTDSEYERWLEDPTVLKEIVINHSH' A
#
# COMPACT_ATOMS: atom_id res chain seq x y z
N MET A 1 22.46 -10.81 4.34
CA MET A 1 22.12 -10.07 4.13
C MET A 1 21.16 -9.61 4.50
N SER A 2 20.86 -8.82 4.69
CA SER A 2 19.89 -8.54 5.05
C SER A 2 19.53 -7.31 4.73
N GLU A 3 18.89 -7.02 3.83
CA GLU A 3 18.56 -5.83 3.58
C GLU A 3 17.37 -5.47 4.16
N ALA A 4 17.09 -4.34 4.54
CA ALA A 4 15.94 -3.87 5.13
C ALA A 4 14.91 -3.75 4.07
N HIS A 5 14.12 -4.70 3.94
CA HIS A 5 13.06 -4.69 2.97
C HIS A 5 11.76 -4.45 3.70
N PHE A 6 11.10 -3.33 3.41
CA PHE A 6 9.83 -3.05 4.03
C PHE A 6 8.73 -3.52 3.11
N GLU A 7 7.87 -4.40 3.61
CA GLU A 7 6.75 -4.87 2.83
C GLU A 7 5.71 -3.76 2.73
N THR A 8 5.29 -3.43 1.53
CA THR A 8 4.23 -2.44 1.35
C THR A 8 2.88 -3.14 1.41
N PHE A 9 1.80 -2.36 1.45
CA PHE A 9 0.46 -2.93 1.41
C PHE A 9 0.27 -3.78 0.15
N VAL A 10 0.73 -3.27 -0.97
CA VAL A 10 0.60 -4.00 -2.24
C VAL A 10 1.34 -5.33 -2.17
N ASP A 11 2.55 -5.33 -1.60
CA ASP A 11 3.31 -6.56 -1.46
C ASP A 11 2.59 -7.55 -0.55
N ALA A 12 2.00 -7.07 0.52
CA ALA A 12 1.31 -7.93 1.47
C ALA A 12 0.09 -8.58 0.83
N VAL A 13 -0.65 -7.81 0.03
CA VAL A 13 -1.81 -8.37 -0.64
C VAL A 13 -1.38 -9.37 -1.71
N ALA A 14 -0.31 -9.07 -2.43
CA ALA A 14 0.20 -9.96 -3.46
C ALA A 14 0.64 -11.30 -2.89
N SER A 15 1.17 -11.30 -1.66
CA SER A 15 1.62 -12.53 -1.02
C SER A 15 0.55 -13.18 -0.15
N ASN A 16 -0.67 -12.65 -0.20
CA ASN A 16 -1.79 -13.15 0.59
C ASN A 16 -1.62 -12.96 2.09
N SER A 17 -0.75 -12.03 2.49
CA SER A 17 -0.57 -11.68 3.89
C SER A 17 -1.60 -10.67 4.35
N ALA A 18 -2.26 -9.99 3.43
CA ALA A 18 -3.28 -9.01 3.74
C ALA A 18 -4.35 -9.04 2.66
N SER A 19 -5.49 -8.47 2.92
CA SER A 19 -6.52 -8.37 1.90
C SER A 19 -6.72 -6.91 1.53
N VAL A 20 -7.39 -6.68 0.42
CA VAL A 20 -7.64 -5.33 -0.06
C VAL A 20 -8.37 -4.50 0.99
N ASP A 21 -9.26 -5.15 1.76
CA ASP A 21 -10.04 -4.46 2.78
C ASP A 21 -9.19 -3.99 3.95
N ASP A 22 -7.96 -4.47 4.06
CA ASP A 22 -7.08 -4.10 5.16
C ASP A 22 -6.40 -2.76 4.95
N ILE A 23 -6.70 -2.07 3.86
CA ILE A 23 -6.02 -0.82 3.57
C ILE A 23 -6.19 0.21 4.69
N GLU A 24 -7.33 0.22 5.35
CA GLU A 24 -7.55 1.17 6.43
C GLU A 24 -6.62 0.89 7.61
N LEU A 25 -6.35 -0.38 7.87
CA LEU A 25 -5.42 -0.75 8.93
C LEU A 25 -4.00 -0.27 8.59
N TRP A 26 -3.63 -0.36 7.33
CA TRP A 26 -2.31 0.07 6.90
C TRP A 26 -2.18 1.59 6.99
N ILE A 27 -3.23 2.33 6.66
CA ILE A 27 -3.23 3.77 6.80
C ILE A 27 -3.10 4.16 8.26
N GLU A 28 -3.77 3.43 9.14
CA GLU A 28 -3.67 3.69 10.56
C GLU A 28 -2.26 3.46 11.07
N LYS A 29 -1.62 2.40 10.61
CA LYS A 29 -0.24 2.12 10.98
C LYS A 29 0.69 3.24 10.53
N TRP A 30 0.43 3.79 9.34
CA TRP A 30 1.23 4.89 8.82
C TRP A 30 1.09 6.13 9.71
N HIS A 31 -0.13 6.40 10.15
CA HIS A 31 -0.37 7.55 11.03
C HIS A 31 0.35 7.42 12.36
N ILE A 32 0.45 6.21 12.87
CA ILE A 32 1.05 5.97 14.17
C ILE A 32 2.57 5.89 14.07
N ALA A 33 3.10 5.50 12.93
CA ALA A 33 4.53 5.29 12.77
C ALA A 33 5.27 6.60 12.67
N GLU A 34 5.56 7.19 13.79
CA GLU A 34 6.18 8.51 13.83
C GLU A 34 7.57 8.55 13.22
N LEU A 35 8.26 7.43 13.20
CA LEU A 35 9.61 7.39 12.65
C LEU A 35 9.62 7.14 11.15
N ASP A 36 8.48 6.83 10.57
CA ASP A 36 8.41 6.55 9.15
C ASP A 36 8.15 7.86 8.42
N THR A 37 9.10 8.27 7.60
CA THR A 37 8.99 9.53 6.88
C THR A 37 8.48 9.36 5.46
N ARG A 38 8.11 8.16 5.07
CA ARG A 38 7.62 7.93 3.73
C ARG A 38 6.24 8.55 3.56
N ASP A 39 5.94 8.99 2.33
CA ASP A 39 4.60 9.44 2.01
C ASP A 39 3.65 8.26 1.99
N LEU A 40 2.39 8.50 2.21
CA LEU A 40 1.39 7.42 2.22
C LEU A 40 1.42 6.56 0.95
N PRO A 41 1.47 7.13 -0.27
CA PRO A 41 1.52 6.27 -1.44
C PRO A 41 2.74 5.37 -1.45
N LYS A 42 3.88 5.84 -1.00
CA LYS A 42 5.07 5.01 -0.94
C LYS A 42 4.95 3.93 0.12
N PHE A 43 4.32 4.27 1.24
CA PHE A 43 4.09 3.29 2.30
C PHE A 43 3.19 2.17 1.81
N LEU A 44 2.20 2.50 0.99
CA LEU A 44 1.28 1.51 0.45
C LEU A 44 1.82 0.81 -0.79
N GLY A 45 2.83 1.38 -1.43
CA GLY A 45 3.41 0.79 -2.64
C GLY A 45 2.75 1.24 -3.92
N PHE A 46 2.06 2.38 -3.90
CA PHE A 46 1.41 2.91 -5.09
C PHE A 46 2.32 3.90 -5.81
N THR A 47 2.12 4.06 -7.09
CA THR A 47 2.73 5.18 -7.80
C THR A 47 1.87 6.41 -7.54
N ASP A 48 2.39 7.58 -7.87
CA ASP A 48 1.63 8.81 -7.68
C ASP A 48 0.33 8.80 -8.49
N SER A 49 0.37 8.30 -9.70
CA SER A 49 -0.82 8.20 -10.54
C SER A 49 -1.86 7.28 -9.93
N GLU A 50 -1.41 6.15 -9.41
CA GLU A 50 -2.31 5.18 -8.80
C GLU A 50 -2.96 5.75 -7.55
N TYR A 51 -2.18 6.48 -6.77
CA TYR A 51 -2.69 7.07 -5.56
C TYR A 51 -3.76 8.10 -5.88
N GLU A 52 -3.53 8.92 -6.90
CA GLU A 52 -4.51 9.92 -7.30
C GLU A 52 -5.80 9.27 -7.81
N ARG A 53 -5.68 8.20 -8.57
CA ARG A 53 -6.86 7.48 -9.05
C ARG A 53 -7.65 6.91 -7.89
N TRP A 54 -6.95 6.39 -6.91
CA TRP A 54 -7.61 5.81 -5.74
C TRP A 54 -8.35 6.88 -4.93
N LEU A 55 -7.77 8.07 -4.81
CA LEU A 55 -8.44 9.15 -4.10
C LEU A 55 -9.71 9.60 -4.81
N GLU A 56 -9.71 9.54 -6.14
CA GLU A 56 -10.88 9.94 -6.90
C GLU A 56 -11.94 8.84 -6.91
N ASP A 57 -11.51 7.60 -6.92
CA ASP A 57 -12.42 6.48 -7.03
C ASP A 57 -11.86 5.31 -6.22
N PRO A 58 -12.25 5.16 -4.97
CA PRO A 58 -11.70 4.08 -4.13
C PRO A 58 -11.97 2.68 -4.67
N THR A 59 -12.91 2.53 -5.59
CA THR A 59 -13.21 1.20 -6.12
C THR A 59 -12.09 0.67 -7.03
N VAL A 60 -11.16 1.54 -7.47
CA VAL A 60 -10.07 1.05 -8.32
C VAL A 60 -8.96 0.40 -7.49
N LEU A 61 -9.06 0.40 -6.17
CA LEU A 61 -8.02 -0.15 -5.32
C LEU A 61 -7.69 -1.59 -5.67
N LYS A 62 -8.70 -2.40 -5.84
CA LYS A 62 -8.50 -3.81 -6.15
C LYS A 62 -7.75 -3.97 -7.47
N GLU A 63 -8.11 -3.15 -8.44
CA GLU A 63 -7.46 -3.20 -9.75
C GLU A 63 -6.00 -2.80 -9.64
N ILE A 64 -5.72 -1.76 -8.87
CA ILE A 64 -4.35 -1.30 -8.67
C ILE A 64 -3.50 -2.39 -8.06
N VAL A 65 -4.03 -3.05 -7.04
CA VAL A 65 -3.29 -4.11 -6.35
C VAL A 65 -3.06 -5.30 -7.28
N ILE A 66 -4.06 -5.67 -8.04
CA ILE A 66 -3.93 -6.80 -8.97
C ILE A 66 -2.87 -6.51 -10.02
N ASN A 67 -2.82 -5.28 -10.51
CA ASN A 67 -1.81 -4.91 -11.50
C ASN A 67 -0.39 -5.01 -10.95
N HIS A 68 -0.23 -4.76 -9.66
CA HIS A 68 1.08 -4.88 -9.04
C HIS A 68 1.47 -6.33 -8.76
N SER A 69 0.51 -7.25 -8.76
CA SER A 69 0.80 -8.62 -8.44
C SER A 69 1.35 -9.41 -9.62
N HIS A 70 1.43 -8.82 -10.77
CA HIS A 70 1.90 -9.55 -11.96
C HIS A 70 3.38 -9.49 -12.15
#